data_7ea4d9a1ed1735e3fd5cd23d8ef5d7c8
#
_entry.id   7ea4d9a1ed1735e3fd5cd23d8ef5d7c8
#
_cell.length_a   1.000
_cell.length_b   1.000
_cell.length_c   1.000
_cell.angle_alpha   90.00
_cell.angle_beta   90.00
_cell.angle_gamma   90.00
#
_symmetry.space_group_name_H-M   'P 1'
#
loop_
_entity.id
_entity.type
_entity.pdbx_description
1 polymer ?
#
loop_
_entity_poly.entity_id
_entity_poly.type
_entity_poly.pdbx_seq_one_letter_code
_entity_poly.pdbx_strand_id
1 'polypeptide(L)'
;MHTRFRQPSLKLTIIGIVLVLFVSSFWLLTVSIGKSLERDMSGLLEAQQFSSVSYIAADIEAKVAQRIDLLNQNADLVAKYLDSPDQTREFLKGRIGLQALFQAGIVVIDRSGTGRAEFPASVGREGVSFGDIEYFRQVLATGRTAIGKPRVG
;
A
#
# COMPACT_ATOMS: atom_id res chain seq x y z
N MET A 1 22.05 -12.10 -80.13
CA MET A 1 22.61 -12.44 -78.79
C MET A 1 21.57 -13.28 -78.08
N HIS A 2 21.61 -14.65 -78.21
CA HIS A 2 20.63 -15.58 -77.62
C HIS A 2 21.09 -15.98 -76.19
N THR A 3 20.47 -15.45 -75.20
CA THR A 3 20.63 -15.90 -73.80
C THR A 3 19.95 -17.26 -73.67
N ARG A 4 20.73 -18.36 -73.65
CA ARG A 4 20.26 -19.69 -73.34
C ARG A 4 19.88 -19.71 -71.83
N PHE A 5 18.60 -19.66 -71.51
CA PHE A 5 18.08 -20.01 -70.19
C PHE A 5 18.39 -21.50 -69.97
N ARG A 6 19.39 -21.77 -69.16
CA ARG A 6 19.75 -23.12 -68.69
C ARG A 6 18.64 -23.58 -67.78
N GLN A 7 17.78 -24.51 -68.25
CA GLN A 7 16.74 -25.07 -67.38
C GLN A 7 17.39 -25.73 -66.17
N PRO A 8 16.98 -25.35 -64.93
CA PRO A 8 17.52 -25.97 -63.74
C PRO A 8 17.19 -27.45 -63.72
N SER A 9 18.14 -28.29 -63.33
CA SER A 9 17.90 -29.73 -63.22
C SER A 9 16.76 -29.99 -62.22
N LEU A 10 15.91 -30.96 -62.52
CA LEU A 10 14.74 -31.33 -61.70
C LEU A 10 15.11 -31.47 -60.19
N LYS A 11 16.28 -31.99 -59.94
CA LYS A 11 16.86 -32.12 -58.58
C LYS A 11 17.04 -30.78 -57.88
N LEU A 12 17.54 -29.77 -58.61
CA LEU A 12 17.78 -28.44 -58.05
C LEU A 12 16.48 -27.71 -57.72
N THR A 13 15.45 -27.91 -58.54
CA THR A 13 14.14 -27.36 -58.32
C THR A 13 13.47 -27.96 -57.08
N ILE A 14 13.55 -29.28 -56.89
CA ILE A 14 12.99 -29.96 -55.72
C ILE A 14 13.70 -29.49 -54.44
N ILE A 15 15.01 -29.42 -54.44
CA ILE A 15 15.79 -28.92 -53.29
C ILE A 15 15.40 -27.47 -52.96
N GLY A 16 15.20 -26.62 -53.94
CA GLY A 16 14.77 -25.23 -53.74
C GLY A 16 13.39 -25.14 -53.09
N ILE A 17 12.43 -25.94 -53.54
CA ILE A 17 11.06 -25.97 -52.96
C ILE A 17 11.11 -26.44 -51.52
N VAL A 18 11.83 -27.53 -51.21
CA VAL A 18 11.96 -28.04 -49.84
C VAL A 18 12.62 -27.01 -48.92
N LEU A 19 13.65 -26.32 -49.40
CA LEU A 19 14.33 -25.27 -48.64
C LEU A 19 13.40 -24.08 -48.34
N VAL A 20 12.61 -23.63 -49.28
CA VAL A 20 11.62 -22.55 -49.09
C VAL A 20 10.56 -22.94 -48.11
N LEU A 21 10.03 -24.17 -48.19
CA LEU A 21 9.06 -24.70 -47.24
C LEU A 21 9.63 -24.78 -45.84
N PHE A 22 10.85 -25.24 -45.70
CA PHE A 22 11.53 -25.32 -44.42
C PHE A 22 11.73 -23.95 -43.77
N VAL A 23 12.23 -22.99 -44.54
CA VAL A 23 12.45 -21.61 -44.06
C VAL A 23 11.14 -20.92 -43.70
N SER A 24 10.09 -21.08 -44.50
CA SER A 24 8.77 -20.50 -44.21
C SER A 24 8.14 -21.12 -42.98
N SER A 25 8.25 -22.43 -42.78
CA SER A 25 7.75 -23.12 -41.58
C SER A 25 8.51 -22.65 -40.33
N PHE A 26 9.81 -22.53 -40.41
CA PHE A 26 10.63 -22.04 -39.32
C PHE A 26 10.29 -20.61 -38.93
N TRP A 27 10.07 -19.72 -39.91
CA TRP A 27 9.65 -18.35 -39.67
C TRP A 27 8.27 -18.28 -38.98
N LEU A 28 7.30 -19.03 -39.51
CA LEU A 28 5.94 -19.06 -38.89
C LEU A 28 6.00 -19.52 -37.45
N LEU A 29 6.79 -20.55 -37.13
CA LEU A 29 7.00 -21.01 -35.74
C LEU A 29 7.62 -19.91 -34.87
N THR A 30 8.66 -19.26 -35.34
CA THR A 30 9.35 -18.21 -34.59
C THR A 30 8.43 -17.03 -34.24
N VAL A 31 7.63 -16.57 -35.22
CA VAL A 31 6.67 -15.47 -35.02
C VAL A 31 5.54 -15.89 -34.11
N SER A 32 5.05 -17.13 -34.21
CA SER A 32 4.00 -17.66 -33.36
C SER A 32 4.42 -17.76 -31.91
N ILE A 33 5.61 -18.30 -31.64
CA ILE A 33 6.17 -18.42 -30.29
C ILE A 33 6.42 -17.03 -29.68
N GLY A 34 6.98 -16.09 -30.45
CA GLY A 34 7.23 -14.73 -29.96
C GLY A 34 5.96 -14.03 -29.48
N LYS A 35 4.89 -14.09 -30.29
CA LYS A 35 3.59 -13.49 -29.94
C LYS A 35 2.91 -14.15 -28.74
N SER A 36 3.06 -15.45 -28.59
CA SER A 36 2.51 -16.18 -27.42
C SER A 36 3.24 -15.78 -26.16
N LEU A 37 4.56 -15.72 -26.20
CA LEU A 37 5.39 -15.36 -25.06
C LEU A 37 5.12 -13.93 -24.56
N GLU A 38 4.98 -12.96 -25.47
CA GLU A 38 4.65 -11.58 -25.12
C GLU A 38 3.29 -11.48 -24.39
N ARG A 39 2.28 -12.21 -24.87
CA ARG A 39 0.94 -12.22 -24.24
C ARG A 39 0.96 -12.85 -22.84
N ASP A 40 1.64 -13.98 -22.71
CA ASP A 40 1.71 -14.71 -21.46
C ASP A 40 2.51 -13.93 -20.40
N MET A 41 3.61 -13.27 -20.82
CA MET A 41 4.40 -12.44 -19.91
C MET A 41 3.65 -11.17 -19.48
N SER A 42 2.93 -10.50 -20.39
CA SER A 42 2.15 -9.31 -20.05
C SER A 42 1.04 -9.65 -19.04
N GLY A 43 0.32 -10.73 -19.25
CA GLY A 43 -0.73 -11.17 -18.32
C GLY A 43 -0.21 -11.56 -16.93
N LEU A 44 0.96 -12.21 -16.86
CA LEU A 44 1.60 -12.54 -15.59
C LEU A 44 2.07 -11.31 -14.82
N LEU A 45 2.65 -10.32 -15.52
CA LEU A 45 3.11 -9.08 -14.91
C LEU A 45 1.93 -8.24 -14.37
N GLU A 46 0.85 -8.13 -15.13
CA GLU A 46 -0.37 -7.43 -14.68
C GLU A 46 -0.99 -8.11 -13.47
N ALA A 47 -1.13 -9.43 -13.48
CA ALA A 47 -1.66 -10.18 -12.34
C ALA A 47 -0.78 -10.06 -11.09
N GLN A 48 0.54 -10.08 -11.25
CA GLN A 48 1.48 -9.92 -10.15
C GLN A 48 1.45 -8.51 -9.56
N GLN A 49 1.38 -7.48 -10.41
CA GLN A 49 1.27 -6.08 -9.96
C GLN A 49 -0.04 -5.85 -9.20
N PHE A 50 -1.17 -6.33 -9.74
CA PHE A 50 -2.47 -6.21 -9.08
C PHE A 50 -2.50 -6.92 -7.73
N SER A 51 -1.94 -8.13 -7.66
CA SER A 51 -1.82 -8.88 -6.41
C SER A 51 -0.98 -8.15 -5.36
N SER A 52 0.15 -7.57 -5.78
CA SER A 52 1.02 -6.80 -4.89
C SER A 52 0.35 -5.54 -4.34
N VAL A 53 -0.37 -4.79 -5.19
CA VAL A 53 -1.12 -3.59 -4.77
C VAL A 53 -2.25 -3.96 -3.80
N SER A 54 -3.00 -5.02 -4.10
CA SER A 54 -4.07 -5.51 -3.22
C SER A 54 -3.54 -5.95 -1.87
N TYR A 55 -2.40 -6.64 -1.83
CA TYR A 55 -1.76 -7.05 -0.58
C TYR A 55 -1.33 -5.84 0.26
N ILE A 56 -0.70 -4.82 -0.38
CA ILE A 56 -0.30 -3.59 0.30
C ILE A 56 -1.51 -2.84 0.86
N ALA A 57 -2.60 -2.73 0.10
CA ALA A 57 -3.83 -2.10 0.55
C ALA A 57 -4.41 -2.81 1.79
N ALA A 58 -4.52 -4.14 1.75
CA ALA A 58 -5.00 -4.93 2.87
C ALA A 58 -4.10 -4.83 4.11
N ASP A 59 -2.77 -4.78 3.93
CA ASP A 59 -1.82 -4.59 5.03
C ASP A 59 -1.97 -3.20 5.68
N ILE A 60 -2.17 -2.15 4.87
CA ILE A 60 -2.43 -0.80 5.39
C ILE A 60 -3.74 -0.77 6.17
N GLU A 61 -4.82 -1.33 5.64
CA GLU A 61 -6.11 -1.41 6.32
C GLU A 61 -6.00 -2.13 7.66
N ALA A 62 -5.34 -3.29 7.69
CA ALA A 62 -5.12 -4.05 8.92
C ALA A 62 -4.32 -3.25 9.96
N LYS A 63 -3.27 -2.54 9.54
CA LYS A 63 -2.47 -1.69 10.42
C LYS A 63 -3.25 -0.49 10.95
N VAL A 64 -4.13 0.10 10.16
CA VAL A 64 -5.02 1.18 10.62
C VAL A 64 -6.04 0.64 11.60
N ALA A 65 -6.69 -0.48 11.32
CA ALA A 65 -7.65 -1.12 12.21
C ALA A 65 -7.00 -1.45 13.57
N GLN A 66 -5.81 -2.04 13.57
CA GLN A 66 -5.06 -2.34 14.80
C GLN A 66 -4.82 -1.09 15.66
N ARG A 67 -4.48 0.05 15.02
CA ARG A 67 -4.28 1.32 15.74
C ARG A 67 -5.57 1.84 16.36
N ILE A 68 -6.66 1.76 15.60
CA ILE A 68 -8.00 2.16 16.09
C ILE A 68 -8.40 1.33 17.28
N ASP A 69 -8.28 0.01 17.21
CA ASP A 69 -8.64 -0.90 18.31
C ASP A 69 -7.82 -0.62 19.55
N LEU A 70 -6.51 -0.40 19.39
CA LEU A 70 -5.65 -0.09 20.53
C LEU A 70 -6.00 1.26 21.16
N LEU A 71 -6.34 2.28 20.37
CA LEU A 71 -6.81 3.57 20.90
C LEU A 71 -8.12 3.41 21.65
N ASN A 72 -9.10 2.70 21.10
CA ASN A 72 -10.39 2.47 21.75
C ASN A 72 -10.23 1.76 23.10
N GLN A 73 -9.46 0.68 23.14
CA GLN A 73 -9.19 -0.06 24.38
C GLN A 73 -8.53 0.80 25.47
N ASN A 74 -7.65 1.71 25.07
CA ASN A 74 -6.96 2.57 26.04
C ASN A 74 -7.75 3.83 26.38
N ALA A 75 -8.66 4.30 25.53
CA ALA A 75 -9.49 5.46 25.81
C ALA A 75 -10.37 5.27 27.05
N ASP A 76 -11.03 4.11 27.16
CA ASP A 76 -11.86 3.77 28.32
C ASP A 76 -11.03 3.64 29.61
N LEU A 77 -9.80 3.15 29.48
CA LEU A 77 -8.91 2.97 30.64
C LEU A 77 -8.36 4.31 31.13
N VAL A 78 -7.95 5.19 30.21
CA VAL A 78 -7.36 6.50 30.56
C VAL A 78 -8.40 7.45 31.13
N ALA A 79 -9.67 7.27 30.80
CA ALA A 79 -10.77 8.09 31.29
C ALA A 79 -10.82 8.16 32.83
N LYS A 80 -10.34 7.12 33.51
CA LYS A 80 -10.28 7.05 34.99
C LYS A 80 -9.22 7.97 35.62
N TYR A 81 -8.29 8.45 34.83
CA TYR A 81 -7.13 9.23 35.28
C TYR A 81 -7.16 10.69 34.77
N LEU A 82 -8.22 11.11 34.07
CA LEU A 82 -8.32 12.44 33.44
C LEU A 82 -8.21 13.60 34.44
N ASP A 83 -8.61 13.40 35.70
CA ASP A 83 -8.56 14.42 36.72
C ASP A 83 -7.12 14.68 37.25
N SER A 84 -6.19 13.77 36.97
CA SER A 84 -4.80 13.89 37.37
C SER A 84 -3.85 13.77 36.17
N PRO A 85 -3.28 14.89 35.69
CA PRO A 85 -2.33 14.86 34.58
C PRO A 85 -1.12 13.94 34.83
N ASP A 86 -0.65 13.87 36.08
CA ASP A 86 0.49 13.02 36.42
C ASP A 86 0.14 11.53 36.30
N GLN A 87 -1.02 11.11 36.81
CA GLN A 87 -1.47 9.74 36.67
C GLN A 87 -1.77 9.37 35.20
N THR A 88 -2.32 10.31 34.43
CA THR A 88 -2.53 10.12 33.00
C THR A 88 -1.20 9.95 32.27
N ARG A 89 -0.18 10.73 32.62
CA ARG A 89 1.17 10.61 32.04
C ARG A 89 1.82 9.28 32.41
N GLU A 90 1.70 8.85 33.65
CA GLU A 90 2.21 7.56 34.10
C GLU A 90 1.50 6.38 33.43
N PHE A 91 0.18 6.49 33.25
CA PHE A 91 -0.59 5.53 32.46
C PHE A 91 -0.04 5.41 31.03
N LEU A 92 0.21 6.54 30.33
CA LEU A 92 0.77 6.54 28.98
C LEU A 92 2.16 5.92 28.91
N LYS A 93 3.03 6.19 29.91
CA LYS A 93 4.37 5.57 30.00
C LYS A 93 4.31 4.06 30.12
N GLY A 94 3.32 3.51 30.81
CA GLY A 94 3.12 2.07 30.95
C GLY A 94 2.59 1.38 29.67
N ARG A 95 2.22 2.12 28.64
CA ARG A 95 1.59 1.58 27.42
C ARG A 95 2.56 1.43 26.25
N ILE A 96 3.48 0.48 26.34
CA ILE A 96 4.51 0.21 25.33
C ILE A 96 3.90 -0.02 23.93
N GLY A 97 2.75 -0.71 23.85
CA GLY A 97 2.06 -0.95 22.58
C GLY A 97 1.59 0.34 21.89
N LEU A 98 1.08 1.31 22.66
CA LEU A 98 0.71 2.62 22.13
C LEU A 98 1.95 3.36 21.63
N GLN A 99 3.02 3.36 22.40
CA GLN A 99 4.27 4.06 22.06
C GLN A 99 4.90 3.50 20.78
N ALA A 100 4.88 2.19 20.61
CA ALA A 100 5.41 1.52 19.41
C ALA A 100 4.64 1.89 18.13
N LEU A 101 3.33 2.07 18.23
CA LEU A 101 2.48 2.37 17.07
C LEU A 101 2.32 3.87 16.78
N PHE A 102 2.52 4.74 17.78
CA PHE A 102 2.32 6.18 17.67
C PHE A 102 3.63 6.95 17.96
N GLN A 103 4.59 6.81 17.07
CA GLN A 103 5.93 7.41 17.22
C GLN A 103 5.93 8.94 17.27
N ALA A 104 4.94 9.60 16.64
CA ALA A 104 4.77 11.04 16.67
C ALA A 104 4.23 11.56 18.03
N GLY A 105 3.96 10.64 18.95
CA GLY A 105 3.44 10.94 20.28
C GLY A 105 1.92 10.77 20.40
N ILE A 106 1.47 10.73 21.66
CA ILE A 106 0.10 10.55 22.05
C ILE A 106 -0.28 11.70 22.97
N VAL A 107 -1.45 12.28 22.76
CA VAL A 107 -2.00 13.29 23.65
C VAL A 107 -3.38 12.84 24.13
N VAL A 108 -3.63 13.00 25.43
CA VAL A 108 -4.94 12.80 26.01
C VAL A 108 -5.62 14.16 26.10
N ILE A 109 -6.80 14.26 25.49
CA ILE A 109 -7.56 15.49 25.37
C ILE A 109 -8.86 15.31 26.16
N ASP A 110 -9.22 16.27 26.99
CA ASP A 110 -10.49 16.25 27.70
C ASP A 110 -11.66 16.72 26.83
N ARG A 111 -12.87 16.66 27.38
CA ARG A 111 -14.09 17.09 26.67
C ARG A 111 -14.12 18.59 26.31
N SER A 112 -13.34 19.42 27.00
CA SER A 112 -13.19 20.84 26.67
C SER A 112 -12.29 21.08 25.43
N GLY A 113 -11.61 20.04 24.96
CA GLY A 113 -10.63 20.13 23.91
C GLY A 113 -9.23 20.48 24.39
N THR A 114 -8.96 20.42 25.69
CA THR A 114 -7.65 20.76 26.25
C THR A 114 -6.79 19.52 26.41
N GLY A 115 -5.54 19.58 25.96
CA GLY A 115 -4.54 18.54 26.17
C GLY A 115 -4.18 18.41 27.65
N ARG A 116 -4.44 17.25 28.26
CA ARG A 116 -4.21 16.99 29.69
C ARG A 116 -2.88 16.33 29.98
N ALA A 117 -2.46 15.45 29.11
CA ALA A 117 -1.20 14.77 29.23
C ALA A 117 -0.72 14.32 27.86
N GLU A 118 0.59 14.20 27.69
CA GLU A 118 1.20 13.71 26.46
C GLU A 118 2.35 12.73 26.72
N PHE A 119 2.67 11.93 25.73
CA PHE A 119 3.84 11.09 25.71
C PHE A 119 4.44 11.03 24.27
N PRO A 120 5.74 11.30 24.09
CA PRO A 120 6.67 11.82 25.08
C PRO A 120 6.37 13.28 25.46
N ALA A 121 6.72 13.68 26.67
CA ALA A 121 6.46 15.03 27.18
C ALA A 121 7.19 16.16 26.42
N SER A 122 8.06 15.82 25.49
CA SER A 122 8.85 16.77 24.70
C SER A 122 8.07 17.44 23.56
N VAL A 123 6.84 17.02 23.28
CA VAL A 123 6.05 17.51 22.13
C VAL A 123 5.35 18.83 22.40
N GLY A 124 5.06 19.15 23.69
CA GLY A 124 4.54 20.45 24.12
C GLY A 124 3.05 20.65 23.83
N ARG A 125 2.25 19.58 23.87
CA ARG A 125 0.81 19.60 23.61
C ARG A 125 -0.05 19.70 24.87
N GLU A 126 0.51 19.63 26.06
CA GLU A 126 -0.21 19.83 27.32
C GLU A 126 -0.68 21.30 27.41
N GLY A 127 -1.94 21.51 27.77
CA GLY A 127 -2.58 22.82 27.82
C GLY A 127 -2.98 23.40 26.45
N VAL A 128 -2.61 22.77 25.34
CA VAL A 128 -3.00 23.22 24.00
C VAL A 128 -4.47 22.91 23.75
N SER A 129 -5.18 23.84 23.08
CA SER A 129 -6.58 23.66 22.68
C SER A 129 -6.67 22.93 21.34
N PHE A 130 -7.45 21.85 21.30
CA PHE A 130 -7.79 21.05 20.15
C PHE A 130 -9.28 21.20 19.76
N GLY A 131 -10.04 22.07 20.44
CA GLY A 131 -11.48 22.21 20.28
C GLY A 131 -11.94 22.60 18.87
N ASP A 132 -11.11 23.33 18.13
CA ASP A 132 -11.41 23.78 16.76
C ASP A 132 -11.06 22.74 15.70
N ILE A 133 -10.45 21.62 16.07
CA ILE A 133 -10.03 20.61 15.13
C ILE A 133 -11.20 19.73 14.71
N GLU A 134 -11.35 19.53 13.39
CA GLU A 134 -12.48 18.82 12.80
C GLU A 134 -12.65 17.40 13.35
N TYR A 135 -11.56 16.60 13.42
CA TYR A 135 -11.64 15.23 13.93
C TYR A 135 -11.99 15.17 15.42
N PHE A 136 -11.58 16.17 16.24
CA PHE A 136 -11.96 16.24 17.64
C PHE A 136 -13.47 16.45 17.77
N ARG A 137 -14.03 17.41 17.04
CA ARG A 137 -15.48 17.65 17.02
C ARG A 137 -16.27 16.43 16.54
N GLN A 138 -15.74 15.73 15.54
CA GLN A 138 -16.37 14.51 15.04
C GLN A 138 -16.39 13.38 16.10
N VAL A 139 -15.29 13.20 16.83
CA VAL A 139 -15.23 12.23 17.93
C VAL A 139 -16.24 12.58 19.04
N LEU A 140 -16.31 13.86 19.44
CA LEU A 140 -17.28 14.30 20.44
C LEU A 140 -18.73 14.10 20.00
N ALA A 141 -19.04 14.36 18.73
CA ALA A 141 -20.39 14.23 18.21
C ALA A 141 -20.83 12.78 18.02
N THR A 142 -19.91 11.90 17.63
CA THR A 142 -20.25 10.52 17.24
C THR A 142 -19.87 9.46 18.27
N GLY A 143 -18.99 9.77 19.21
CA GLY A 143 -18.37 8.80 20.12
C GLY A 143 -17.51 7.74 19.40
N ARG A 144 -17.14 7.97 18.14
CA ARG A 144 -16.36 7.03 17.32
C ARG A 144 -15.01 7.61 16.97
N THR A 145 -14.02 6.75 16.80
CA THR A 145 -12.68 7.14 16.33
C THR A 145 -12.77 7.85 14.99
N ALA A 146 -12.06 8.96 14.85
CA ALA A 146 -11.94 9.72 13.62
C ALA A 146 -10.48 9.80 13.17
N ILE A 147 -10.26 9.76 11.88
CA ILE A 147 -8.95 9.94 11.25
C ILE A 147 -8.91 11.33 10.63
N GLY A 148 -8.02 12.18 11.15
CA GLY A 148 -7.82 13.52 10.64
C GLY A 148 -6.99 13.57 9.36
N LYS A 149 -7.10 14.67 8.62
CA LYS A 149 -6.21 14.95 7.48
C LYS A 149 -4.79 15.25 7.99
N PRO A 150 -3.74 14.84 7.26
CA PRO A 150 -2.38 15.22 7.57
C PRO A 150 -2.24 16.73 7.66
N ARG A 151 -1.58 17.22 8.72
CA ARG A 151 -1.23 18.65 8.89
C ARG A 151 0.28 18.76 8.94
N VAL A 152 0.77 19.78 8.29
CA VAL A 152 2.17 20.19 8.47
C VAL A 152 2.21 20.94 9.79
N GLY A 153 3.01 20.44 10.75
CA GLY A 153 3.22 21.06 12.04
C GLY A 153 4.23 22.21 11.98
#